data_f6e9e04e7a439ba24b154e5f4d5a7b37
#
_entry.id   f6e9e04e7a439ba24b154e5f4d5a7b37
#
_cell.length_a   1.000
_cell.length_b   1.000
_cell.length_c   1.000
_cell.angle_alpha   90.00
_cell.angle_beta   90.00
_cell.angle_gamma   90.00
#
_symmetry.space_group_name_H-M   'P 1'
#
loop_
_entity.id
_entity.type
_entity.pdbx_description
1 polymer ?
#
loop_
_entity_poly.entity_id
_entity_poly.type
_entity_poly.pdbx_seq_one_letter_code
_entity_poly.pdbx_strand_id
1 'polypeptide(L)'
;MRIEKSTRQRFTVFTLSGRMEAEHVPELKELFDRDHRNIILDLRDMRLADRDAVRFLSGCEADGMKLENCTAYIREWMNREKDLENWKEH
;
A
#
# COMPACT_ATOMS: atom_id res chain seq x y z
N MET A 1 -8.19 11.19 -0.66
CA MET A 1 -8.20 9.72 -0.67
C MET A 1 -9.36 9.20 0.17
N ARG A 2 -9.94 8.11 -0.23
CA ARG A 2 -11.02 7.47 0.51
C ARG A 2 -10.55 6.11 1.01
N ILE A 3 -10.83 5.82 2.28
CA ILE A 3 -10.48 4.55 2.91
C ILE A 3 -11.75 3.86 3.35
N GLU A 4 -11.96 2.63 2.90
CA GLU A 4 -13.09 1.82 3.33
C GLU A 4 -12.54 0.56 3.98
N LYS A 5 -13.10 0.18 5.12
CA LYS A 5 -12.71 -1.02 5.85
C LYS A 5 -13.81 -2.05 5.77
N SER A 6 -13.43 -3.27 5.43
CA SER A 6 -14.36 -4.40 5.42
C SER A 6 -13.65 -5.63 5.93
N THR A 7 -14.38 -6.72 6.09
CA THR A 7 -13.79 -8.00 6.50
C THR A 7 -14.10 -9.06 5.46
N ARG A 8 -13.15 -9.96 5.25
CA ARG A 8 -13.32 -11.09 4.36
C ARG A 8 -12.64 -12.31 5.01
N GLN A 9 -13.47 -13.22 5.55
CA GLN A 9 -12.96 -14.36 6.32
C GLN A 9 -12.12 -13.86 7.51
N ARG A 10 -10.83 -14.19 7.55
CA ARG A 10 -9.94 -13.78 8.64
C ARG A 10 -9.19 -12.48 8.33
N PHE A 11 -9.45 -11.89 7.15
CA PHE A 11 -8.71 -10.74 6.69
C PHE A 11 -9.48 -9.45 6.93
N THR A 12 -8.74 -8.41 7.28
CA THR A 12 -9.25 -7.04 7.25
C THR A 12 -8.87 -6.44 5.92
N VAL A 13 -9.84 -5.96 5.16
CA VAL A 13 -9.62 -5.40 3.83
C VAL A 13 -9.77 -3.88 3.90
N PHE A 14 -8.72 -3.17 3.50
CA PHE A 14 -8.79 -1.72 3.34
C PHE A 14 -8.81 -1.41 1.85
N THR A 15 -9.88 -0.79 1.40
CA THR A 15 -10.00 -0.34 0.02
C THR A 15 -9.59 1.12 -0.03
N LEU A 16 -8.53 1.41 -0.78
CA LEU A 16 -7.98 2.75 -0.91
C LEU A 16 -8.34 3.29 -2.28
N SER A 17 -9.03 4.43 -2.32
CA SER A 17 -9.52 5.01 -3.57
C SER A 17 -9.00 6.43 -3.76
N GLY A 18 -8.80 6.79 -5.02
CA GLY A 18 -8.43 8.16 -5.40
C GLY A 18 -6.93 8.37 -5.42
N ARG A 19 -6.50 9.51 -4.88
CA ARG A 19 -5.09 9.91 -4.88
C ARG A 19 -4.48 9.68 -3.50
N MET A 20 -3.42 8.90 -3.44
CA MET A 20 -2.67 8.68 -2.22
C MET A 20 -1.40 9.51 -2.22
N GLU A 21 -1.24 10.33 -1.19
CA GLU A 21 -0.09 11.22 -1.06
C GLU A 21 0.63 10.97 0.26
N ALA A 22 1.85 11.52 0.37
CA ALA A 22 2.68 11.35 1.57
C ALA A 22 1.95 11.71 2.86
N GLU A 23 1.09 12.71 2.81
CA GLU A 23 0.34 13.16 3.99
C GLU A 23 -0.63 12.12 4.53
N HIS A 24 -1.03 11.15 3.70
CA HIS A 24 -1.94 10.08 4.11
C HIS A 24 -1.22 8.93 4.83
N VAL A 25 0.10 8.84 4.68
CA VAL A 25 0.88 7.72 5.20
C VAL A 25 0.77 7.56 6.72
N PRO A 26 0.90 8.64 7.54
CA PRO A 26 0.79 8.48 8.99
C PRO A 26 -0.56 7.94 9.44
N GLU A 27 -1.66 8.39 8.81
CA GLU A 27 -3.00 7.90 9.11
C GLU A 27 -3.14 6.42 8.81
N LEU A 28 -2.62 5.99 7.66
CA LEU A 28 -2.67 4.59 7.28
C LEU A 28 -1.83 3.72 8.20
N LYS A 29 -0.67 4.21 8.62
CA LYS A 29 0.16 3.48 9.57
C LYS A 29 -0.58 3.22 10.87
N GLU A 30 -1.29 4.21 11.39
CA GLU A 30 -2.08 4.03 12.61
C GLU A 30 -3.16 2.98 12.43
N LEU A 31 -3.87 3.03 11.31
CA LEU A 31 -4.93 2.06 11.02
C LEU A 31 -4.37 0.65 10.91
N PHE A 32 -3.25 0.49 10.24
CA PHE A 32 -2.64 -0.83 10.03
C PHE A 32 -2.04 -1.37 11.32
N ASP A 33 -1.49 -0.51 12.17
CA ASP A 33 -0.95 -0.93 13.46
C ASP A 33 -2.04 -1.46 14.39
N ARG A 34 -3.25 -0.95 14.28
CA ARG A 34 -4.39 -1.42 15.06
C ARG A 34 -4.86 -2.80 14.63
N ASP A 35 -4.82 -3.05 13.32
CA ASP A 35 -5.33 -4.28 12.72
C ASP A 35 -4.20 -5.11 12.12
N HIS A 36 -3.06 -5.13 12.74
CA HIS A 36 -1.80 -5.63 12.19
C HIS A 36 -1.77 -7.11 11.77
N ARG A 37 -2.89 -7.80 11.75
CA ARG A 37 -2.97 -9.19 11.32
C ARG A 37 -3.79 -9.31 10.06
N ASN A 38 -3.27 -10.06 9.08
CA ASN A 38 -4.03 -10.47 7.91
C ASN A 38 -4.69 -9.28 7.20
N ILE A 39 -3.89 -8.29 6.86
CA ILE A 39 -4.39 -7.12 6.16
C ILE A 39 -4.27 -7.33 4.66
N ILE A 40 -5.35 -6.99 3.95
CA ILE A 40 -5.37 -6.95 2.49
C ILE A 40 -5.63 -5.50 2.10
N LEU A 41 -4.82 -4.98 1.19
CA LEU A 41 -5.02 -3.66 0.62
C LEU A 41 -5.57 -3.83 -0.78
N ASP A 42 -6.80 -3.36 -1.00
CA ASP A 42 -7.42 -3.37 -2.31
C ASP A 42 -7.18 -2.03 -2.98
N LEU A 43 -6.40 -2.05 -4.06
CA LEU A 43 -5.96 -0.85 -4.74
C LEU A 43 -6.67 -0.64 -6.08
N ARG A 44 -7.79 -1.32 -6.28
CA ARG A 44 -8.55 -1.26 -7.53
C ARG A 44 -8.89 0.15 -7.97
N ASP A 45 -9.33 0.97 -7.02
CA ASP A 45 -9.80 2.32 -7.31
C ASP A 45 -8.77 3.40 -7.02
N MET A 46 -7.53 3.02 -6.76
CA MET A 46 -6.46 3.97 -6.57
C MET A 46 -6.01 4.49 -7.93
N ARG A 47 -6.10 5.80 -8.10
CA ARG A 47 -5.77 6.44 -9.38
C ARG A 47 -4.32 6.90 -9.46
N LEU A 48 -3.85 7.52 -8.40
CA LEU A 48 -2.50 8.07 -8.35
C LEU A 48 -1.90 7.83 -6.97
N ALA A 49 -0.59 7.65 -6.95
CA ALA A 49 0.17 7.56 -5.72
C ALA A 49 1.48 8.31 -5.94
N ASP A 50 1.88 9.15 -4.98
CA ASP A 50 3.17 9.80 -5.08
C ASP A 50 4.29 8.85 -4.63
N ARG A 51 5.53 9.32 -4.70
CA ARG A 51 6.69 8.49 -4.40
C ARG A 51 6.65 7.92 -2.98
N ASP A 52 6.32 8.75 -2.01
CA ASP A 52 6.27 8.31 -0.61
C ASP A 52 5.15 7.30 -0.39
N ALA A 53 4.01 7.50 -1.05
CA ALA A 53 2.91 6.54 -1.00
C ALA A 53 3.33 5.19 -1.60
N VAL A 54 4.01 5.21 -2.74
CA VAL A 54 4.49 3.98 -3.38
C VAL A 54 5.47 3.25 -2.48
N ARG A 55 6.39 3.98 -1.86
CA ARG A 55 7.36 3.41 -0.92
C ARG A 55 6.66 2.77 0.28
N PHE A 56 5.65 3.44 0.80
CA PHE A 56 4.88 2.92 1.91
C PHE A 56 4.17 1.61 1.53
N LEU A 57 3.52 1.58 0.36
CA LEU A 57 2.85 0.38 -0.11
C LEU A 57 3.83 -0.78 -0.30
N SER A 58 5.00 -0.48 -0.84
CA SER A 58 6.05 -1.49 -1.01
C SER A 58 6.51 -2.04 0.34
N GLY A 59 6.65 -1.17 1.33
CA GLY A 59 6.98 -1.58 2.70
C GLY A 59 5.89 -2.46 3.32
N CYS A 60 4.62 -2.13 3.08
CA CYS A 60 3.51 -2.94 3.57
C CYS A 60 3.56 -4.35 2.99
N GLU A 61 3.82 -4.47 1.70
CA GLU A 61 3.94 -5.77 1.07
C GLU A 61 5.11 -6.57 1.64
N ALA A 62 6.24 -5.90 1.88
CA ALA A 62 7.40 -6.54 2.48
C ALA A 62 7.11 -7.02 3.91
N ASP A 63 6.22 -6.34 4.63
CA ASP A 63 5.82 -6.71 5.98
C ASP A 63 4.78 -7.83 6.02
N GLY A 64 4.38 -8.33 4.86
CA GLY A 64 3.45 -9.46 4.77
C GLY A 64 2.01 -9.10 4.44
N MET A 65 1.71 -7.82 4.21
CA MET A 65 0.38 -7.44 3.77
C MET A 65 0.18 -7.86 2.32
N LYS A 66 -1.06 -8.24 1.99
CA LYS A 66 -1.39 -8.64 0.63
C LYS A 66 -1.96 -7.45 -0.12
N LEU A 67 -1.39 -7.14 -1.27
CA LEU A 67 -1.89 -6.09 -2.15
C LEU A 67 -2.68 -6.73 -3.28
N GLU A 68 -3.95 -6.36 -3.42
CA GLU A 68 -4.82 -6.87 -4.47
C GLU A 68 -5.20 -5.76 -5.44
N ASN A 69 -5.41 -6.16 -6.69
CA ASN A 69 -5.86 -5.25 -7.76
C ASN A 69 -4.93 -4.03 -7.94
N CYS A 70 -3.65 -4.23 -7.67
CA CYS A 70 -2.65 -3.20 -7.88
C CYS A 70 -2.53 -2.92 -9.38
N THR A 71 -2.64 -1.65 -9.78
CA THR A 71 -2.51 -1.31 -11.19
C THR A 71 -1.09 -1.55 -11.67
N ALA A 72 -0.94 -1.81 -12.97
CA ALA A 72 0.38 -2.03 -13.56
C ALA A 72 1.31 -0.84 -13.32
N TYR A 73 0.77 0.37 -13.40
CA TYR A 73 1.52 1.61 -13.16
C TYR A 73 2.15 1.64 -11.77
N ILE A 74 1.34 1.37 -10.74
CA ILE A 74 1.83 1.38 -9.35
C ILE A 74 2.79 0.22 -9.11
N ARG A 75 2.48 -0.96 -9.63
CA ARG A 75 3.33 -2.14 -9.46
C ARG A 75 4.70 -1.91 -10.09
N GLU A 76 4.75 -1.33 -11.27
CA GLU A 76 5.99 -1.02 -11.94
C GLU A 76 6.81 0.00 -11.15
N TRP A 77 6.16 1.03 -10.62
CA TRP A 77 6.84 2.03 -9.79
C TRP A 77 7.42 1.40 -8.51
N MET A 78 6.65 0.52 -7.86
CA MET A 78 7.13 -0.19 -6.68
C MET A 78 8.39 -1.00 -6.99
N ASN A 79 8.41 -1.66 -8.13
CA ASN A 79 9.57 -2.44 -8.55
C ASN A 79 10.79 -1.55 -8.80
N ARG A 80 10.59 -0.38 -9.38
CA ARG A 80 11.69 0.57 -9.60
C ARG A 80 12.27 1.07 -8.27
N GLU A 81 11.42 1.37 -7.30
CA GLU A 81 11.89 1.81 -5.99
C GLU A 81 12.70 0.71 -5.29
N LYS A 82 12.28 -0.53 -5.40
CA LYS A 82 13.03 -1.66 -4.85
C LYS A 82 14.40 -1.79 -5.51
N ASP A 83 14.46 -1.65 -6.83
CA ASP A 83 15.71 -1.76 -7.57
C ASP A 83 16.68 -0.65 -7.16
N LEU A 84 16.18 0.56 -6.96
CA LEU A 84 17.01 1.68 -6.53
C LEU A 84 17.56 1.46 -5.12
N GLU A 85 16.77 0.92 -4.22
CA GLU A 85 17.23 0.60 -2.87
C GLU A 85 18.29 -0.49 -2.89
N ASN A 86 18.08 -1.54 -3.67
CA ASN A 86 19.04 -2.62 -3.79
C ASN A 86 20.36 -2.13 -4.38
N TRP A 87 20.29 -1.20 -5.32
CA TRP A 87 21.47 -0.64 -5.94
C TRP A 87 22.35 0.09 -4.92
N LYS A 88 21.75 0.76 -3.95
CA LYS A 88 22.48 1.51 -2.93
C LYS A 88 23.22 0.65 -1.93
N GLU A 89 22.84 -0.60 -1.79
CA GLU A 89 23.46 -1.54 -0.85
C GLU A 89 24.74 -2.16 -1.39
N HIS A 90 25.03 -1.91 -2.64
CA HIS A 90 26.27 -2.37 -3.27
C HIS A 90 27.30 -1.23 -3.32
#